data_bb31f374cd73f69fb666231bd356403f
#
_entry.id   bb31f374cd73f69fb666231bd356403f
#
_cell.length_a   1.000
_cell.length_b   1.000
_cell.length_c   1.000
_cell.angle_alpha   90.00
_cell.angle_beta   90.00
_cell.angle_gamma   90.00
#
_symmetry.space_group_name_H-M   'P 1'
#
loop_
_entity.id
_entity.type
_entity.pdbx_description
1 polymer ?
#
loop_
_entity_poly.entity_id
_entity_poly.type
_entity_poly.pdbx_seq_one_letter_code
_entity_poly.pdbx_strand_id
1 'polypeptide(L)'
;SGHSCPMTLAWMGWTQLESFSTWHNVEFATKNNGMSGMDARMKIDSPVHVRHIENLAKAAADGDFVYKGRGNKAEASFVSGECAMIQTSSGFYGNVSKNAKFAYGLAPMPYYPDVKGAPQNTVIGGASLWVMAGKTPDKYKGVAKFFDFLSQTKVQAASHQRTGYLPITLAAYDLTEKSGFYKDRPGTDVAVQQMIRKTTDKSRGIRLGNYVQIRAIEDEEFENIWSGKQTAKQALANMVSRGNEQLMRFEKANKGK
;
A
#
# COMPACT_ATOMS: atom_id res chain seq x y z
N SER A 1 -6.86 -23.33 12.89
CA SER A 1 -7.80 -22.32 13.39
C SER A 1 -9.21 -22.74 13.00
N GLY A 2 -10.22 -22.51 13.83
CA GLY A 2 -11.62 -22.87 13.53
C GLY A 2 -12.32 -21.93 12.53
N HIS A 3 -11.56 -21.08 11.82
CA HIS A 3 -12.09 -20.15 10.83
C HIS A 3 -11.92 -20.70 9.41
N SER A 4 -12.95 -20.57 8.59
CA SER A 4 -12.92 -20.91 7.16
C SER A 4 -11.99 -20.01 6.34
N CYS A 5 -11.61 -18.84 6.90
CA CYS A 5 -10.67 -17.89 6.34
C CYS A 5 -9.72 -17.39 7.44
N PRO A 6 -8.56 -18.05 7.67
CA PRO A 6 -7.59 -17.59 8.65
C PRO A 6 -7.03 -16.22 8.33
N MET A 7 -6.66 -15.97 7.07
CA MET A 7 -6.10 -14.70 6.62
C MET A 7 -6.60 -14.33 5.22
N THR A 8 -6.80 -13.04 4.97
CA THR A 8 -7.00 -12.48 3.64
C THR A 8 -6.16 -11.23 3.43
N LEU A 9 -5.99 -10.81 2.18
CA LEU A 9 -5.17 -9.68 1.77
C LEU A 9 -5.95 -8.77 0.82
N ALA A 10 -5.85 -7.46 1.02
CA ALA A 10 -6.40 -6.46 0.11
C ALA A 10 -5.28 -5.64 -0.54
N TRP A 11 -5.55 -5.06 -1.71
CA TRP A 11 -4.61 -4.19 -2.43
C TRP A 11 -3.26 -4.84 -2.69
N MET A 12 -3.23 -6.08 -3.17
CA MET A 12 -2.06 -6.95 -3.16
C MET A 12 -0.82 -6.35 -3.84
N GLY A 13 -0.93 -5.74 -5.02
CA GLY A 13 0.21 -5.08 -5.65
C GLY A 13 0.86 -4.04 -4.73
N TRP A 14 0.04 -3.21 -4.08
CA TRP A 14 0.53 -2.20 -3.14
C TRP A 14 1.05 -2.79 -1.83
N THR A 15 0.36 -3.75 -1.23
CA THR A 15 0.73 -4.29 0.09
C THR A 15 1.83 -5.34 0.01
N GLN A 16 1.78 -6.25 -0.99
CA GLN A 16 2.67 -7.40 -1.08
C GLN A 16 3.88 -7.18 -2.00
N LEU A 17 3.89 -6.14 -2.84
CA LEU A 17 5.04 -5.80 -3.68
C LEU A 17 5.62 -4.43 -3.34
N GLU A 18 4.85 -3.34 -3.44
CA GLU A 18 5.35 -1.99 -3.23
C GLU A 18 5.78 -1.75 -1.76
N SER A 19 4.83 -1.88 -0.82
CA SER A 19 5.12 -1.71 0.61
C SER A 19 6.03 -2.81 1.13
N PHE A 20 5.92 -4.04 0.64
CA PHE A 20 6.85 -5.13 0.97
C PHE A 20 8.29 -4.77 0.59
N SER A 21 8.51 -4.27 -0.64
CA SER A 21 9.86 -3.88 -1.10
C SER A 21 10.47 -2.81 -0.21
N THR A 22 9.73 -1.75 0.07
CA THR A 22 10.23 -0.65 0.88
C THR A 22 10.39 -1.04 2.36
N TRP A 23 9.50 -1.86 2.91
CA TRP A 23 9.57 -2.38 4.27
C TRP A 23 10.79 -3.27 4.48
N HIS A 24 11.17 -4.04 3.45
CA HIS A 24 12.36 -4.89 3.47
C HIS A 24 13.62 -4.20 2.92
N ASN A 25 13.56 -2.89 2.60
CA ASN A 25 14.67 -2.13 2.05
C ASN A 25 15.28 -2.77 0.80
N VAL A 26 14.43 -3.32 -0.09
CA VAL A 26 14.81 -3.87 -1.39
C VAL A 26 14.23 -3.05 -2.52
N GLU A 27 14.88 -3.07 -3.68
CA GLU A 27 14.43 -2.30 -4.84
C GLU A 27 13.16 -2.92 -5.44
N PHE A 28 12.14 -2.10 -5.67
CA PHE A 28 10.99 -2.43 -6.51
C PHE A 28 11.34 -2.26 -8.00
N ALA A 29 12.11 -1.23 -8.31
CA ALA A 29 12.60 -0.92 -9.66
C ALA A 29 13.99 -0.27 -9.60
N THR A 30 14.70 -0.29 -10.73
CA THR A 30 15.97 0.43 -10.92
C THR A 30 15.78 1.95 -10.82
N LYS A 31 16.89 2.72 -10.86
CA LYS A 31 16.87 4.19 -10.81
C LYS A 31 16.19 4.73 -9.55
N ASN A 32 16.53 4.14 -8.39
CA ASN A 32 15.91 4.50 -7.11
C ASN A 32 14.37 4.44 -7.19
N ASN A 33 13.84 3.30 -7.63
CA ASN A 33 12.42 3.07 -7.87
C ASN A 33 11.79 4.10 -8.85
N GLY A 34 12.53 4.48 -9.88
CA GLY A 34 12.10 5.43 -10.91
C GLY A 34 12.26 6.92 -10.56
N MET A 35 12.78 7.24 -9.35
CA MET A 35 12.99 8.64 -8.93
C MET A 35 14.11 9.34 -9.72
N SER A 36 15.07 8.57 -10.25
CA SER A 36 16.27 9.10 -10.92
C SER A 36 16.24 8.98 -12.44
N GLY A 37 15.15 8.53 -13.06
CA GLY A 37 15.04 8.46 -14.51
C GLY A 37 13.85 7.67 -15.01
N MET A 38 13.41 8.00 -16.24
CA MET A 38 12.29 7.33 -16.90
C MET A 38 12.66 5.96 -17.49
N ASP A 39 13.97 5.66 -17.57
CA ASP A 39 14.53 4.37 -18.02
C ASP A 39 14.57 3.33 -16.90
N ALA A 40 13.74 3.49 -15.88
CA ALA A 40 13.59 2.53 -14.80
C ALA A 40 13.03 1.19 -15.29
N ARG A 41 13.41 0.09 -14.62
CA ARG A 41 12.95 -1.28 -14.92
C ARG A 41 12.60 -1.98 -13.59
N MET A 42 11.55 -2.79 -13.60
CA MET A 42 11.10 -3.54 -12.43
C MET A 42 12.14 -4.55 -11.95
N LYS A 43 12.18 -4.80 -10.65
CA LYS A 43 13.09 -5.72 -9.96
C LYS A 43 12.40 -6.60 -8.91
N ILE A 44 11.12 -6.85 -9.07
CA ILE A 44 10.31 -7.60 -8.11
C ILE A 44 10.45 -9.13 -8.22
N ASP A 45 11.39 -9.60 -9.01
CA ASP A 45 11.78 -11.03 -9.15
C ASP A 45 13.03 -11.39 -8.35
N SER A 46 13.45 -10.54 -7.42
CA SER A 46 14.60 -10.82 -6.54
C SER A 46 14.32 -12.00 -5.60
N PRO A 47 15.36 -12.67 -5.06
CA PRO A 47 15.16 -13.83 -4.19
C PRO A 47 14.22 -13.59 -3.00
N VAL A 48 14.22 -12.37 -2.43
CA VAL A 48 13.34 -12.06 -1.29
C VAL A 48 11.88 -11.91 -1.74
N HIS A 49 11.62 -11.35 -2.93
CA HIS A 49 10.28 -11.28 -3.49
C HIS A 49 9.76 -12.68 -3.85
N VAL A 50 10.59 -13.51 -4.50
CA VAL A 50 10.23 -14.89 -4.82
C VAL A 50 9.87 -15.65 -3.56
N ARG A 51 10.73 -15.63 -2.52
CA ARG A 51 10.46 -16.26 -1.21
C ARG A 51 9.13 -15.79 -0.61
N HIS A 52 8.86 -14.49 -0.67
CA HIS A 52 7.64 -13.93 -0.11
C HIS A 52 6.39 -14.45 -0.82
N ILE A 53 6.38 -14.39 -2.14
CA ILE A 53 5.21 -14.83 -2.92
C ILE A 53 5.06 -16.36 -2.91
N GLU A 54 6.17 -17.13 -2.84
CA GLU A 54 6.10 -18.59 -2.62
C GLU A 54 5.48 -18.94 -1.26
N ASN A 55 5.83 -18.19 -0.19
CA ASN A 55 5.22 -18.38 1.12
C ASN A 55 3.70 -18.08 1.09
N LEU A 56 3.27 -17.04 0.38
CA LEU A 56 1.85 -16.74 0.20
C LEU A 56 1.15 -17.79 -0.68
N ALA A 57 1.80 -18.29 -1.73
CA ALA A 57 1.28 -19.36 -2.57
C ALA A 57 1.08 -20.65 -1.76
N LYS A 58 2.07 -20.98 -0.92
CA LYS A 58 1.93 -22.10 0.01
C LYS A 58 0.79 -21.90 0.99
N ALA A 59 0.68 -20.74 1.61
CA ALA A 59 -0.41 -20.43 2.53
C ALA A 59 -1.79 -20.51 1.84
N ALA A 60 -1.88 -20.13 0.55
CA ALA A 60 -3.10 -20.29 -0.22
C ALA A 60 -3.43 -21.77 -0.47
N ALA A 61 -2.43 -22.59 -0.80
CA ALA A 61 -2.61 -24.03 -1.01
C ALA A 61 -2.99 -24.77 0.27
N ASP A 62 -2.45 -24.35 1.42
CA ASP A 62 -2.73 -24.92 2.74
C ASP A 62 -4.08 -24.41 3.33
N GLY A 63 -4.73 -23.41 2.70
CA GLY A 63 -5.97 -22.80 3.19
C GLY A 63 -5.76 -21.75 4.29
N ASP A 64 -4.53 -21.38 4.60
CA ASP A 64 -4.19 -20.33 5.58
C ASP A 64 -4.37 -18.92 5.03
N PHE A 65 -4.30 -18.75 3.72
CA PHE A 65 -4.63 -17.52 3.00
C PHE A 65 -5.76 -17.76 2.01
N VAL A 66 -6.81 -16.94 2.06
CA VAL A 66 -7.96 -17.01 1.16
C VAL A 66 -8.06 -15.74 0.32
N TYR A 67 -7.88 -15.85 -0.98
CA TYR A 67 -8.04 -14.74 -1.91
C TYR A 67 -9.51 -14.37 -2.07
N LYS A 68 -9.85 -13.10 -1.84
CA LYS A 68 -11.23 -12.57 -1.90
C LYS A 68 -11.46 -11.56 -3.03
N GLY A 69 -10.50 -11.44 -3.95
CA GLY A 69 -10.60 -10.56 -5.12
C GLY A 69 -9.72 -9.32 -5.07
N ARG A 70 -9.71 -8.56 -6.16
CA ARG A 70 -8.85 -7.38 -6.37
C ARG A 70 -9.25 -6.20 -5.50
N GLY A 71 -8.31 -5.28 -5.30
CA GLY A 71 -8.52 -4.03 -4.58
C GLY A 71 -8.94 -4.28 -3.13
N ASN A 72 -10.03 -3.67 -2.71
CA ASN A 72 -10.55 -3.76 -1.33
C ASN A 72 -11.62 -4.84 -1.13
N LYS A 73 -11.85 -5.73 -2.07
CA LYS A 73 -12.94 -6.73 -1.98
C LYS A 73 -12.84 -7.64 -0.75
N ALA A 74 -11.61 -7.92 -0.29
CA ALA A 74 -11.36 -8.72 0.91
C ALA A 74 -11.85 -8.07 2.23
N GLU A 75 -12.03 -6.74 2.26
CA GLU A 75 -12.34 -6.01 3.49
C GLU A 75 -13.68 -6.41 4.12
N ALA A 76 -14.68 -6.72 3.30
CA ALA A 76 -15.99 -7.15 3.78
C ALA A 76 -15.92 -8.46 4.56
N SER A 77 -15.07 -9.40 4.17
CA SER A 77 -14.90 -10.70 4.84
C SER A 77 -14.31 -10.57 6.24
N PHE A 78 -13.49 -9.55 6.50
CA PHE A 78 -12.99 -9.27 7.84
C PHE A 78 -14.09 -8.65 8.71
N VAL A 79 -14.80 -7.64 8.23
CA VAL A 79 -15.86 -6.98 9.01
C VAL A 79 -16.99 -7.92 9.38
N SER A 80 -17.33 -8.88 8.50
CA SER A 80 -18.32 -9.91 8.79
C SER A 80 -17.86 -10.97 9.80
N GLY A 81 -16.55 -11.02 10.13
CA GLY A 81 -15.96 -12.06 10.97
C GLY A 81 -15.68 -13.38 10.24
N GLU A 82 -15.84 -13.44 8.92
CA GLU A 82 -15.49 -14.60 8.09
C GLU A 82 -13.98 -14.85 8.11
N CYS A 83 -13.18 -13.81 7.94
CA CYS A 83 -11.71 -13.89 8.00
C CYS A 83 -11.20 -13.39 9.35
N ALA A 84 -10.31 -14.17 9.98
CA ALA A 84 -9.74 -13.86 11.29
C ALA A 84 -8.67 -12.74 11.24
N MET A 85 -7.95 -12.63 10.12
CA MET A 85 -6.90 -11.62 9.90
C MET A 85 -7.04 -11.00 8.52
N ILE A 86 -6.68 -9.70 8.43
CA ILE A 86 -6.55 -9.00 7.15
C ILE A 86 -5.34 -8.08 7.15
N GLN A 87 -4.63 -8.05 6.03
CA GLN A 87 -3.69 -6.98 5.74
C GLN A 87 -4.28 -6.06 4.68
N THR A 88 -4.41 -4.77 5.00
CA THR A 88 -5.07 -3.79 4.15
C THR A 88 -4.59 -2.36 4.44
N SER A 89 -5.24 -1.38 3.86
CA SER A 89 -5.03 0.04 4.12
C SER A 89 -5.47 0.46 5.52
N SER A 90 -4.72 1.36 6.16
CA SER A 90 -5.16 2.01 7.41
C SER A 90 -6.49 2.77 7.25
N GLY A 91 -6.82 3.24 6.05
CA GLY A 91 -8.11 3.85 5.73
C GLY A 91 -9.32 2.93 5.93
N PHE A 92 -9.11 1.62 6.05
CA PHE A 92 -10.15 0.67 6.39
C PHE A 92 -10.61 0.76 7.87
N TYR A 93 -9.77 1.34 8.75
CA TYR A 93 -10.10 1.50 10.16
C TYR A 93 -11.47 2.16 10.40
N GLY A 94 -11.80 3.21 9.65
CA GLY A 94 -13.08 3.90 9.79
C GLY A 94 -14.31 3.00 9.54
N ASN A 95 -14.16 1.97 8.69
CA ASN A 95 -15.19 0.95 8.46
C ASN A 95 -15.21 -0.09 9.60
N VAL A 96 -14.05 -0.64 9.94
CA VAL A 96 -13.93 -1.66 10.99
C VAL A 96 -14.46 -1.15 12.32
N SER A 97 -14.05 0.07 12.73
CA SER A 97 -14.46 0.68 14.01
C SER A 97 -15.96 0.89 14.16
N LYS A 98 -16.70 1.01 13.05
CA LYS A 98 -18.15 1.20 13.03
C LYS A 98 -18.93 -0.11 12.93
N ASN A 99 -18.42 -1.06 12.16
CA ASN A 99 -19.20 -2.19 11.67
C ASN A 99 -18.78 -3.55 12.23
N ALA A 100 -17.52 -3.72 12.67
CA ALA A 100 -17.10 -4.97 13.30
C ALA A 100 -17.82 -5.18 14.65
N LYS A 101 -18.35 -6.38 14.87
CA LYS A 101 -19.07 -6.76 16.09
C LYS A 101 -18.24 -7.66 17.02
N PHE A 102 -16.93 -7.64 16.85
CA PHE A 102 -15.96 -8.41 17.60
C PHE A 102 -14.77 -7.53 18.00
N ALA A 103 -14.01 -7.95 19.00
CA ALA A 103 -12.76 -7.31 19.37
C ALA A 103 -11.68 -7.58 18.34
N TYR A 104 -10.91 -6.57 17.96
CA TYR A 104 -9.81 -6.67 17.00
C TYR A 104 -8.60 -5.87 17.49
N GLY A 105 -7.42 -6.24 17.02
CA GLY A 105 -6.18 -5.52 17.24
C GLY A 105 -5.57 -5.04 15.93
N LEU A 106 -4.64 -4.11 16.03
CA LEU A 106 -3.84 -3.58 14.92
C LEU A 106 -2.37 -3.90 15.19
N ALA A 107 -1.67 -4.39 14.18
CA ALA A 107 -0.26 -4.77 14.27
C ALA A 107 0.53 -4.25 13.06
N PRO A 108 1.85 -4.02 13.21
CA PRO A 108 2.72 -3.72 12.08
C PRO A 108 2.72 -4.83 11.04
N MET A 109 3.08 -4.48 9.80
CA MET A 109 3.35 -5.47 8.77
C MET A 109 4.44 -6.44 9.23
N PRO A 110 4.29 -7.74 9.00
CA PRO A 110 5.34 -8.72 9.26
C PRO A 110 6.56 -8.46 8.37
N TYR A 111 7.72 -8.92 8.79
CA TYR A 111 8.96 -8.81 8.02
C TYR A 111 9.88 -10.00 8.23
N TYR A 112 10.82 -10.17 7.32
CA TYR A 112 11.88 -11.17 7.41
C TYR A 112 13.09 -10.57 8.15
N PRO A 113 13.40 -10.98 9.37
CA PRO A 113 14.47 -10.37 10.18
C PRO A 113 15.88 -10.63 9.62
N ASP A 114 16.03 -11.64 8.77
CA ASP A 114 17.27 -11.96 8.06
C ASP A 114 17.54 -11.04 6.86
N VAL A 115 16.56 -10.24 6.43
CA VAL A 115 16.73 -9.27 5.33
C VAL A 115 17.35 -7.99 5.86
N LYS A 116 18.58 -7.70 5.43
CA LYS A 116 19.34 -6.53 5.89
C LYS A 116 18.59 -5.22 5.63
N GLY A 117 18.33 -4.47 6.69
CA GLY A 117 17.67 -3.18 6.64
C GLY A 117 16.16 -3.24 6.88
N ALA A 118 15.59 -4.43 7.05
CA ALA A 118 14.20 -4.59 7.47
C ALA A 118 14.06 -4.48 9.01
N PRO A 119 12.97 -3.93 9.54
CA PRO A 119 11.94 -3.19 8.80
C PRO A 119 12.35 -1.73 8.55
N GLN A 120 12.09 -1.18 7.37
CA GLN A 120 12.41 0.19 6.98
C GLN A 120 11.17 1.11 7.10
N ASN A 121 10.48 1.42 6.02
CA ASN A 121 9.21 2.15 6.01
C ASN A 121 8.28 1.60 4.93
N THR A 122 6.98 1.78 5.10
CA THR A 122 5.99 1.49 4.05
C THR A 122 5.82 2.69 3.13
N VAL A 123 5.18 2.49 1.97
CA VAL A 123 4.84 3.57 1.04
C VAL A 123 3.38 3.97 1.18
N ILE A 124 3.12 5.26 0.99
CA ILE A 124 1.76 5.80 1.05
C ILE A 124 0.93 5.24 -0.11
N GLY A 125 -0.33 4.90 0.19
CA GLY A 125 -1.40 4.75 -0.79
C GLY A 125 -2.32 5.98 -0.76
N GLY A 126 -3.56 5.83 -1.26
CA GLY A 126 -4.59 6.87 -1.18
C GLY A 126 -4.66 7.73 -2.44
N ALA A 127 -5.03 9.00 -2.27
CA ALA A 127 -5.36 9.90 -3.36
C ALA A 127 -4.83 11.32 -3.13
N SER A 128 -4.77 12.10 -4.20
CA SER A 128 -4.42 13.52 -4.18
C SER A 128 -5.53 14.36 -4.79
N LEU A 129 -5.67 15.59 -4.34
CA LEU A 129 -6.54 16.58 -4.94
C LEU A 129 -5.78 17.33 -6.04
N TRP A 130 -6.44 17.47 -7.20
CA TRP A 130 -5.88 18.14 -8.37
C TRP A 130 -6.71 19.35 -8.74
N VAL A 131 -6.05 20.46 -9.05
CA VAL A 131 -6.72 21.68 -9.51
C VAL A 131 -6.83 21.65 -11.03
N MET A 132 -8.05 21.74 -11.55
CA MET A 132 -8.28 21.78 -12.99
C MET A 132 -7.86 23.11 -13.57
N ALA A 133 -7.09 23.07 -14.67
CA ALA A 133 -6.71 24.25 -15.44
C ALA A 133 -7.91 24.95 -16.10
N GLY A 134 -7.73 26.20 -16.57
CA GLY A 134 -8.72 26.93 -17.35
C GLY A 134 -9.91 27.49 -16.54
N LYS A 135 -9.75 27.68 -15.23
CA LYS A 135 -10.78 28.31 -14.38
C LYS A 135 -10.51 29.83 -14.21
N THR A 136 -11.55 30.57 -13.83
CA THR A 136 -11.44 32.01 -13.54
C THR A 136 -10.62 32.26 -12.26
N PRO A 137 -9.99 33.43 -12.11
CA PRO A 137 -9.22 33.78 -10.90
C PRO A 137 -10.03 33.62 -9.60
N ASP A 138 -11.33 33.94 -9.60
CA ASP A 138 -12.16 33.81 -8.40
C ASP A 138 -12.41 32.35 -8.02
N LYS A 139 -12.55 31.44 -9.00
CA LYS A 139 -12.60 30.00 -8.72
C LYS A 139 -11.30 29.50 -8.11
N TYR A 140 -10.14 29.96 -8.59
CA TYR A 140 -8.86 29.62 -7.99
C TYR A 140 -8.69 30.15 -6.57
N LYS A 141 -9.20 31.36 -6.26
CA LYS A 141 -9.25 31.85 -4.86
C LYS A 141 -10.09 30.95 -3.96
N GLY A 142 -11.25 30.45 -4.48
CA GLY A 142 -12.08 29.48 -3.76
C GLY A 142 -11.33 28.18 -3.49
N VAL A 143 -10.65 27.63 -4.50
CA VAL A 143 -9.81 26.42 -4.36
C VAL A 143 -8.69 26.62 -3.33
N ALA A 144 -8.00 27.77 -3.37
CA ALA A 144 -6.95 28.09 -2.40
C ALA A 144 -7.48 28.11 -0.96
N LYS A 145 -8.63 28.77 -0.72
CA LYS A 145 -9.29 28.76 0.61
C LYS A 145 -9.68 27.35 1.05
N PHE A 146 -10.15 26.49 0.14
CA PHE A 146 -10.49 25.11 0.45
C PHE A 146 -9.25 24.30 0.84
N PHE A 147 -8.14 24.46 0.13
CA PHE A 147 -6.88 23.79 0.48
C PHE A 147 -6.29 24.32 1.78
N ASP A 148 -6.39 25.63 2.04
CA ASP A 148 -6.00 26.22 3.32
C ASP A 148 -6.82 25.59 4.48
N PHE A 149 -8.14 25.48 4.33
CA PHE A 149 -9.00 24.79 5.29
C PHE A 149 -8.57 23.35 5.52
N LEU A 150 -8.34 22.57 4.44
CA LEU A 150 -7.92 21.15 4.55
C LEU A 150 -6.51 21.01 5.16
N SER A 151 -5.64 22.01 5.03
CA SER A 151 -4.28 21.98 5.59
C SER A 151 -4.24 22.30 7.08
N GLN A 152 -5.32 22.77 7.66
CA GLN A 152 -5.37 23.10 9.09
C GLN A 152 -5.14 21.86 9.96
N THR A 153 -4.26 21.98 10.93
CA THR A 153 -3.87 20.89 11.83
C THR A 153 -5.07 20.19 12.47
N LYS A 154 -6.07 20.95 12.93
CA LYS A 154 -7.29 20.40 13.54
C LYS A 154 -8.14 19.59 12.55
N VAL A 155 -8.23 20.06 11.29
CA VAL A 155 -9.00 19.38 10.23
C VAL A 155 -8.33 18.05 9.87
N GLN A 156 -7.00 18.05 9.73
CA GLN A 156 -6.22 16.84 9.45
C GLN A 156 -6.31 15.83 10.59
N ALA A 157 -6.15 16.27 11.84
CA ALA A 157 -6.28 15.40 13.01
C ALA A 157 -7.69 14.77 13.09
N ALA A 158 -8.75 15.56 12.91
CA ALA A 158 -10.11 15.06 12.92
C ALA A 158 -10.39 14.08 11.75
N SER A 159 -9.84 14.35 10.56
CA SER A 159 -9.95 13.44 9.43
C SER A 159 -9.25 12.11 9.69
N HIS A 160 -8.01 12.15 10.19
CA HIS A 160 -7.25 10.96 10.60
C HIS A 160 -8.02 10.11 11.61
N GLN A 161 -8.44 10.71 12.72
CA GLN A 161 -9.15 10.02 13.82
C GLN A 161 -10.44 9.35 13.35
N ARG A 162 -11.16 9.95 12.40
CA ARG A 162 -12.43 9.43 11.88
C ARG A 162 -12.28 8.36 10.82
N THR A 163 -11.24 8.44 9.99
CA THR A 163 -11.12 7.62 8.78
C THR A 163 -10.02 6.57 8.85
N GLY A 164 -8.98 6.77 9.68
CA GLY A 164 -7.76 5.98 9.69
C GLY A 164 -6.75 6.36 8.59
N TYR A 165 -7.08 7.31 7.69
CA TYR A 165 -6.08 7.89 6.79
C TYR A 165 -5.03 8.64 7.60
N LEU A 166 -3.78 8.62 7.13
CA LEU A 166 -2.68 9.24 7.87
C LEU A 166 -2.79 10.77 7.92
N PRO A 167 -2.41 11.41 9.04
CA PRO A 167 -2.24 12.85 9.07
C PRO A 167 -1.05 13.21 8.15
N ILE A 168 -1.20 14.26 7.33
CA ILE A 168 -0.17 14.65 6.36
C ILE A 168 0.91 15.55 6.98
N THR A 169 0.77 15.95 8.24
CA THR A 169 1.76 16.74 8.97
C THR A 169 2.02 16.15 10.36
N LEU A 170 3.26 16.32 10.86
CA LEU A 170 3.61 15.94 12.23
C LEU A 170 2.77 16.72 13.26
N ALA A 171 2.45 17.98 13.01
CA ALA A 171 1.59 18.77 13.89
C ALA A 171 0.21 18.15 14.09
N ALA A 172 -0.39 17.55 13.05
CA ALA A 172 -1.66 16.85 13.16
C ALA A 172 -1.51 15.50 13.90
N TYR A 173 -0.40 14.81 13.73
CA TYR A 173 -0.05 13.62 14.51
C TYR A 173 0.10 13.98 16.00
N ASP A 174 0.90 14.98 16.33
CA ASP A 174 1.13 15.45 17.71
C ASP A 174 -0.17 15.90 18.39
N LEU A 175 -1.04 16.59 17.64
CA LEU A 175 -2.36 16.98 18.16
C LEU A 175 -3.23 15.77 18.49
N THR A 176 -3.21 14.75 17.63
CA THR A 176 -3.94 13.49 17.85
C THR A 176 -3.39 12.73 19.06
N GLU A 177 -2.06 12.65 19.20
CA GLU A 177 -1.41 12.02 20.36
C GLU A 177 -1.78 12.72 21.66
N LYS A 178 -1.64 14.06 21.71
CA LYS A 178 -1.98 14.89 22.88
C LYS A 178 -3.45 14.82 23.26
N SER A 179 -4.34 14.52 22.31
CA SER A 179 -5.77 14.33 22.61
C SER A 179 -6.09 13.00 23.33
N GLY A 180 -5.12 12.10 23.47
CA GLY A 180 -5.31 10.77 24.05
C GLY A 180 -5.90 9.75 23.07
N PHE A 181 -6.11 10.10 21.80
CA PHE A 181 -6.78 9.23 20.82
C PHE A 181 -6.12 7.86 20.68
N TYR A 182 -4.79 7.81 20.62
CA TYR A 182 -4.05 6.54 20.47
C TYR A 182 -4.06 5.70 21.74
N LYS A 183 -4.12 6.36 22.92
CA LYS A 183 -4.25 5.68 24.20
C LYS A 183 -5.60 4.97 24.32
N ASP A 184 -6.67 5.62 23.86
CA ASP A 184 -8.03 5.09 23.91
C ASP A 184 -8.29 4.05 22.79
N ARG A 185 -7.44 4.04 21.75
CA ARG A 185 -7.52 3.16 20.56
C ARG A 185 -6.16 2.60 20.22
N PRO A 186 -5.63 1.66 21.03
CA PRO A 186 -4.29 1.09 20.83
C PRO A 186 -4.08 0.53 19.43
N GLY A 187 -2.92 0.82 18.83
CA GLY A 187 -2.50 0.35 17.52
C GLY A 187 -2.96 1.23 16.34
N THR A 188 -3.84 2.22 16.56
CA THR A 188 -4.26 3.11 15.47
C THR A 188 -3.13 4.03 14.97
N ASP A 189 -2.04 4.15 15.70
CA ASP A 189 -0.81 4.85 15.32
C ASP A 189 0.16 3.99 14.49
N VAL A 190 -0.02 2.67 14.44
CA VAL A 190 0.89 1.72 13.76
C VAL A 190 1.22 2.16 12.34
N ALA A 191 0.22 2.57 11.56
CA ALA A 191 0.44 2.99 10.18
C ALA A 191 1.29 4.27 10.08
N VAL A 192 1.13 5.21 11.01
CA VAL A 192 1.99 6.41 11.10
C VAL A 192 3.41 6.01 11.46
N GLN A 193 3.57 5.15 12.48
CA GLN A 193 4.88 4.68 12.94
C GLN A 193 5.66 3.92 11.84
N GLN A 194 4.96 3.21 10.96
CA GLN A 194 5.58 2.57 9.80
C GLN A 194 6.04 3.57 8.73
N MET A 195 5.32 4.70 8.57
CA MET A 195 5.62 5.70 7.55
C MET A 195 6.72 6.68 7.93
N ILE A 196 6.80 7.09 9.20
CA ILE A 196 7.73 8.14 9.65
C ILE A 196 9.16 7.65 9.90
N ARG A 197 9.44 6.38 9.66
CA ARG A 197 10.80 5.82 9.74
C ARG A 197 11.72 6.48 8.73
N LYS A 198 13.02 6.50 9.03
CA LYS A 198 14.03 7.05 8.12
C LYS A 198 14.00 6.31 6.78
N THR A 199 13.83 7.04 5.70
CA THR A 199 13.83 6.49 4.34
C THR A 199 15.24 6.27 3.81
N THR A 200 15.36 5.35 2.86
CA THR A 200 16.56 5.10 2.05
C THR A 200 16.25 5.36 0.57
N ASP A 201 17.24 5.26 -0.31
CA ASP A 201 17.02 5.34 -1.76
C ASP A 201 16.10 4.24 -2.28
N LYS A 202 15.96 3.12 -1.57
CA LYS A 202 15.07 2.01 -1.92
C LYS A 202 13.68 2.13 -1.33
N SER A 203 13.46 3.04 -0.36
CA SER A 203 12.22 3.07 0.41
C SER A 203 11.51 4.42 0.44
N ARG A 204 12.06 5.47 -0.22
CA ARG A 204 11.43 6.80 -0.22
C ARG A 204 10.17 6.90 -1.09
N GLY A 205 9.87 5.91 -1.90
CA GLY A 205 8.68 5.83 -2.74
C GLY A 205 8.96 5.17 -4.09
N ILE A 206 7.93 5.09 -4.92
CA ILE A 206 7.97 4.49 -6.27
C ILE A 206 7.37 5.51 -7.25
N ARG A 207 8.08 5.79 -8.34
CA ARG A 207 7.66 6.73 -9.39
C ARG A 207 7.88 6.12 -10.76
N LEU A 208 6.87 5.46 -11.29
CA LEU A 208 6.93 4.74 -12.57
C LEU A 208 5.82 5.22 -13.51
N GLY A 209 6.10 5.24 -14.79
CA GLY A 209 5.10 5.53 -15.81
C GLY A 209 4.17 4.35 -16.07
N ASN A 210 2.98 4.61 -16.62
CA ASN A 210 1.95 3.59 -16.91
C ASN A 210 1.65 2.66 -15.72
N TYR A 211 1.69 3.21 -14.51
CA TYR A 211 1.67 2.41 -13.28
C TYR A 211 0.33 1.70 -13.03
N VAL A 212 -0.77 2.29 -13.48
CA VAL A 212 -2.10 1.65 -13.40
C VAL A 212 -2.13 0.35 -14.21
N GLN A 213 -1.50 0.36 -15.40
CA GLN A 213 -1.38 -0.82 -16.26
C GLN A 213 -0.46 -1.89 -15.62
N ILE A 214 0.60 -1.46 -14.96
CA ILE A 214 1.50 -2.37 -14.23
C ILE A 214 0.73 -3.06 -13.10
N ARG A 215 -0.02 -2.32 -12.28
CA ARG A 215 -0.85 -2.91 -11.22
C ARG A 215 -1.90 -3.89 -11.74
N ALA A 216 -2.49 -3.62 -12.91
CA ALA A 216 -3.43 -4.55 -13.53
C ALA A 216 -2.73 -5.88 -13.92
N ILE A 217 -1.48 -5.80 -14.40
CA ILE A 217 -0.66 -6.99 -14.70
C ILE A 217 -0.33 -7.74 -13.40
N GLU A 218 0.04 -7.04 -12.33
CA GLU A 218 0.30 -7.66 -11.02
C GLU A 218 -0.92 -8.42 -10.50
N ASP A 219 -2.12 -7.82 -10.59
CA ASP A 219 -3.36 -8.48 -10.19
C ASP A 219 -3.64 -9.76 -10.99
N GLU A 220 -3.46 -9.73 -12.33
CA GLU A 220 -3.63 -10.91 -13.19
C GLU A 220 -2.66 -12.03 -12.83
N GLU A 221 -1.39 -11.69 -12.63
CA GLU A 221 -0.37 -12.70 -12.32
C GLU A 221 -0.57 -13.28 -10.90
N PHE A 222 -1.00 -12.49 -9.93
CA PHE A 222 -1.42 -13.01 -8.62
C PHE A 222 -2.58 -13.99 -8.74
N GLU A 223 -3.61 -13.67 -9.52
CA GLU A 223 -4.75 -14.58 -9.72
C GLU A 223 -4.33 -15.90 -10.40
N ASN A 224 -3.32 -15.87 -11.27
CA ASN A 224 -2.75 -17.08 -11.86
C ASN A 224 -2.00 -17.93 -10.83
N ILE A 225 -1.34 -17.33 -9.83
CA ILE A 225 -0.73 -18.07 -8.72
C ILE A 225 -1.82 -18.73 -7.87
N TRP A 226 -2.81 -17.96 -7.42
CA TRP A 226 -3.86 -18.46 -6.52
C TRP A 226 -4.75 -19.51 -7.15
N SER A 227 -4.89 -19.50 -8.47
CA SER A 227 -5.60 -20.54 -9.24
C SER A 227 -4.71 -21.74 -9.60
N GLY A 228 -3.46 -21.76 -9.20
CA GLY A 228 -2.51 -22.85 -9.50
C GLY A 228 -2.04 -22.93 -10.95
N LYS A 229 -2.31 -21.91 -11.77
CA LYS A 229 -1.92 -21.90 -13.19
C LYS A 229 -0.43 -21.67 -13.40
N GLN A 230 0.24 -21.03 -12.47
CA GLN A 230 1.70 -20.80 -12.53
C GLN A 230 2.31 -20.68 -11.14
N THR A 231 3.62 -20.89 -11.07
CA THR A 231 4.40 -20.71 -9.85
C THR A 231 4.62 -19.24 -9.53
N ALA A 232 4.88 -18.92 -8.27
CA ALA A 232 5.25 -17.55 -7.85
C ALA A 232 6.42 -16.98 -8.66
N LYS A 233 7.45 -17.79 -8.91
CA LYS A 233 8.63 -17.40 -9.69
C LYS A 233 8.27 -17.06 -11.14
N GLN A 234 7.43 -17.85 -11.79
CA GLN A 234 6.96 -17.58 -13.15
C GLN A 234 6.11 -16.30 -13.20
N ALA A 235 5.20 -16.13 -12.26
CA ALA A 235 4.34 -14.95 -12.19
C ALA A 235 5.14 -13.66 -11.98
N LEU A 236 6.11 -13.64 -11.06
CA LEU A 236 6.99 -12.49 -10.85
C LEU A 236 7.85 -12.17 -12.10
N ALA A 237 8.38 -13.19 -12.79
CA ALA A 237 9.09 -12.99 -14.05
C ALA A 237 8.17 -12.39 -15.14
N ASN A 238 6.91 -12.83 -15.23
CA ASN A 238 5.92 -12.26 -16.13
C ASN A 238 5.57 -10.81 -15.77
N MET A 239 5.36 -10.51 -14.48
CA MET A 239 5.14 -9.15 -14.00
C MET A 239 6.28 -8.22 -14.40
N VAL A 240 7.55 -8.67 -14.24
CA VAL A 240 8.74 -7.91 -14.64
C VAL A 240 8.78 -7.70 -16.15
N SER A 241 8.60 -8.76 -16.94
CA SER A 241 8.63 -8.68 -18.40
C SER A 241 7.54 -7.75 -18.95
N ARG A 242 6.28 -8.02 -18.62
CA ARG A 242 5.10 -7.26 -19.06
C ARG A 242 5.11 -5.82 -18.52
N GLY A 243 5.50 -5.64 -17.26
CA GLY A 243 5.63 -4.32 -16.63
C GLY A 243 6.73 -3.48 -17.30
N ASN A 244 7.86 -4.08 -17.64
CA ASN A 244 8.94 -3.41 -18.36
C ASN A 244 8.52 -2.98 -19.78
N GLU A 245 7.64 -3.71 -20.46
CA GLU A 245 7.04 -3.24 -21.72
C GLU A 245 6.25 -1.94 -21.52
N GLN A 246 5.47 -1.83 -20.42
CA GLN A 246 4.74 -0.60 -20.13
C GLN A 246 5.68 0.56 -19.82
N LEU A 247 6.77 0.32 -19.08
CA LEU A 247 7.79 1.32 -18.78
C LEU A 247 8.52 1.79 -20.04
N MET A 248 8.90 0.88 -20.94
CA MET A 248 9.53 1.23 -22.23
C MET A 248 8.60 2.05 -23.13
N ARG A 249 7.30 1.73 -23.17
CA ARG A 249 6.30 2.53 -23.89
C ARG A 249 6.20 3.95 -23.32
N PHE A 250 6.16 4.08 -21.99
CA PHE A 250 6.15 5.38 -21.32
C PHE A 250 7.43 6.18 -21.60
N GLU A 251 8.59 5.56 -21.45
CA GLU A 251 9.89 6.16 -21.76
C GLU A 251 9.93 6.71 -23.19
N LYS A 252 9.56 5.87 -24.19
CA LYS A 252 9.51 6.28 -25.59
C LYS A 252 8.58 7.45 -25.86
N ALA A 253 7.39 7.45 -25.23
CA ALA A 253 6.38 8.50 -25.41
C ALA A 253 6.76 9.85 -24.77
N ASN A 254 7.72 9.85 -23.82
CA ASN A 254 8.14 11.04 -23.08
C ASN A 254 9.62 11.41 -23.30
N LYS A 255 10.32 10.71 -24.18
CA LYS A 255 11.72 11.02 -24.54
C LYS A 255 11.76 12.37 -25.26
N GLY A 256 12.45 13.34 -24.66
CA GLY A 256 12.60 14.68 -25.24
C GLY A 256 11.56 15.74 -24.77
N LYS A 257 10.75 15.40 -23.75
CA LYS A 257 9.88 16.38 -23.08
C LYS A 257 10.52 16.95 -21.82
#